data_3b630ca2c9317dead149a7c49055a827
#
_entry.id   3b630ca2c9317dead149a7c49055a827
#
_cell.length_a   1.000
_cell.length_b   1.000
_cell.length_c   1.000
_cell.angle_alpha   90.00
_cell.angle_beta   90.00
_cell.angle_gamma   90.00
#
_symmetry.space_group_name_H-M   'P 1'
#
loop_
_entity.id
_entity.type
_entity.pdbx_description
1 polymer ?
#
loop_
_entity_poly.entity_id
_entity_poly.type
_entity_poly.pdbx_seq_one_letter_code
_entity_poly.pdbx_strand_id
1 'polypeptide(L)'
;IDAKLTEGKVTGANVSVKIDDEFMQAVINGTPYKQQYPIDSSEPTNVKEINAAELWKKIIHNAWKSAEPGVLFWDTILRESVPDSYADLGFRTVSTNPCGEIPLCPYDSCRLLAINLYSYVVNPFTKEAYFDFDLFRKHVILAQRIMDDIIDLESEKIEKILEKIDADPESLEVKQSERHLWEKIQKKTLQGRRTGVGITAEGDMIAALGLRYGTEEATEFAEKVQKMLALAAYRSSVEMAKERGAFDIYDAKREEKNPFINRLREADPELYDDMVKYGRRNIACLTIAPTGTT
;
A
#
# COMPACT_ATOMS: atom_id res chain seq x y z
N ILE A 1 -14.01 14.34 12.72
CA ILE A 1 -13.53 13.50 13.83
C ILE A 1 -14.72 12.95 14.63
N ASP A 2 -15.73 13.77 14.97
CA ASP A 2 -16.87 13.37 15.82
C ASP A 2 -17.99 12.63 15.06
N ALA A 3 -17.91 12.52 13.75
CA ALA A 3 -19.01 12.01 12.93
C ALA A 3 -19.45 10.58 13.31
N LYS A 4 -18.50 9.73 13.72
CA LYS A 4 -18.75 8.34 14.13
C LYS A 4 -19.23 8.19 15.58
N LEU A 5 -19.15 9.22 16.41
CA LEU A 5 -19.61 9.18 17.79
C LEU A 5 -21.14 9.35 17.91
N THR A 6 -21.79 9.87 16.87
CA THR A 6 -23.25 10.06 16.84
C THR A 6 -23.87 8.89 16.12
N GLU A 7 -24.68 8.10 16.85
CA GLU A 7 -25.38 6.94 16.30
C GLU A 7 -26.23 7.32 15.08
N GLY A 8 -26.13 6.53 14.01
CA GLY A 8 -26.88 6.72 12.77
C GLY A 8 -26.41 7.87 11.86
N LYS A 9 -25.43 8.69 12.28
CA LYS A 9 -24.99 9.84 11.49
C LYS A 9 -24.06 9.46 10.32
N VAL A 10 -23.06 8.61 10.56
CA VAL A 10 -22.16 8.05 9.54
C VAL A 10 -21.93 6.59 9.86
N THR A 11 -22.52 5.68 9.09
CA THR A 11 -22.49 4.24 9.36
C THR A 11 -21.68 3.43 8.35
N GLY A 12 -21.60 3.89 7.11
CA GLY A 12 -21.02 3.13 5.99
C GLY A 12 -19.71 3.70 5.43
N ALA A 13 -18.94 4.46 6.20
CA ALA A 13 -17.67 5.04 5.73
C ALA A 13 -16.56 4.84 6.75
N ASN A 14 -15.35 4.53 6.27
CA ASN A 14 -14.13 4.63 7.06
C ASN A 14 -13.63 6.07 7.05
N VAL A 15 -13.27 6.58 8.21
CA VAL A 15 -12.79 7.95 8.39
C VAL A 15 -11.35 7.91 8.91
N SER A 16 -10.45 8.59 8.21
CA SER A 16 -9.05 8.74 8.64
C SER A 16 -8.64 10.21 8.60
N VAL A 17 -7.75 10.58 9.50
CA VAL A 17 -7.13 11.91 9.55
C VAL A 17 -5.73 11.82 8.97
N LYS A 18 -5.44 12.63 7.94
CA LYS A 18 -4.08 12.82 7.45
C LYS A 18 -3.33 13.75 8.40
N ILE A 19 -2.20 13.31 8.89
CA ILE A 19 -1.34 14.02 9.83
C ILE A 19 0.02 14.17 9.19
N ASP A 20 0.51 15.41 9.12
CA ASP A 20 1.85 15.73 8.66
C ASP A 20 2.87 15.77 9.83
N ASP A 21 4.15 15.83 9.48
CA ASP A 21 5.23 15.87 10.45
C ASP A 21 5.17 17.18 11.27
N GLU A 22 4.74 18.30 10.66
CA GLU A 22 4.60 19.61 11.34
C GLU A 22 3.55 19.55 12.46
N PHE A 23 2.39 18.92 12.19
CA PHE A 23 1.36 18.73 13.23
C PHE A 23 1.90 17.89 14.40
N MET A 24 2.61 16.80 14.13
CA MET A 24 3.18 15.97 15.21
C MET A 24 4.24 16.72 16.01
N GLN A 25 5.07 17.55 15.37
CA GLN A 25 6.01 18.41 16.08
C GLN A 25 5.28 19.46 16.94
N ALA A 26 4.20 20.04 16.42
CA ALA A 26 3.37 20.99 17.19
C ALA A 26 2.73 20.31 18.41
N VAL A 27 2.29 19.04 18.28
CA VAL A 27 1.79 18.24 19.43
C VAL A 27 2.86 18.04 20.48
N ILE A 28 4.08 17.63 20.07
CA ILE A 28 5.21 17.36 20.97
C ILE A 28 5.65 18.65 21.71
N ASN A 29 5.73 19.75 20.99
CA ASN A 29 6.23 21.03 21.51
C ASN A 29 5.15 21.85 22.22
N GLY A 30 3.87 21.45 22.14
CA GLY A 30 2.75 22.21 22.72
C GLY A 30 2.50 23.55 22.01
N THR A 31 2.85 23.66 20.73
CA THR A 31 2.69 24.87 19.90
C THR A 31 1.39 24.84 19.09
N PRO A 32 0.86 26.02 18.69
CA PRO A 32 -0.24 26.07 17.72
C PRO A 32 0.16 25.44 16.37
N TYR A 33 -0.86 24.90 15.68
CA TYR A 33 -0.72 24.37 14.32
C TYR A 33 -1.64 25.14 13.39
N LYS A 34 -1.14 25.47 12.20
CA LYS A 34 -1.86 26.21 11.18
C LYS A 34 -2.55 25.27 10.20
N GLN A 35 -3.87 25.22 10.23
CA GLN A 35 -4.66 24.59 9.18
C GLN A 35 -4.94 25.59 8.06
N GLN A 36 -4.82 25.16 6.81
CA GLN A 36 -5.12 26.02 5.65
C GLN A 36 -5.83 25.26 4.53
N TYR A 37 -6.55 26.02 3.71
CA TYR A 37 -7.17 25.52 2.48
C TYR A 37 -7.07 26.57 1.36
N PRO A 38 -6.69 26.19 0.11
CA PRO A 38 -6.13 24.90 -0.25
C PRO A 38 -4.81 24.59 0.48
N ILE A 39 -4.53 23.30 0.73
CA ILE A 39 -3.39 22.86 1.56
C ILE A 39 -2.06 23.31 0.95
N ASP A 40 -1.88 23.12 -0.37
CA ASP A 40 -0.63 23.40 -1.10
C ASP A 40 -0.56 24.85 -1.64
N SER A 41 -1.47 25.75 -1.21
CA SER A 41 -1.51 27.12 -1.71
C SER A 41 -0.57 28.04 -0.93
N SER A 42 0.20 28.86 -1.66
CA SER A 42 0.95 29.98 -1.06
C SER A 42 0.01 31.10 -0.58
N GLU A 43 -1.20 31.19 -1.15
CA GLU A 43 -2.25 32.15 -0.81
C GLU A 43 -3.55 31.42 -0.46
N PRO A 44 -3.62 30.77 0.70
CA PRO A 44 -4.79 30.01 1.09
C PRO A 44 -6.00 30.90 1.36
N THR A 45 -7.18 30.47 0.90
CA THR A 45 -8.43 31.21 1.11
C THR A 45 -8.97 31.10 2.54
N ASN A 46 -8.61 30.01 3.25
CA ASN A 46 -8.99 29.80 4.63
C ASN A 46 -7.77 29.43 5.45
N VAL A 47 -7.59 30.08 6.57
CA VAL A 47 -6.53 29.80 7.53
C VAL A 47 -7.12 29.75 8.94
N LYS A 48 -6.75 28.76 9.72
CA LYS A 48 -7.15 28.64 11.11
C LYS A 48 -5.99 28.12 11.96
N GLU A 49 -5.70 28.83 13.02
CA GLU A 49 -4.79 28.35 14.06
C GLU A 49 -5.55 27.48 15.07
N ILE A 50 -5.00 26.33 15.42
CA ILE A 50 -5.58 25.37 16.36
C ILE A 50 -4.54 24.92 17.39
N ASN A 51 -5.04 24.46 18.54
CA ASN A 51 -4.21 23.77 19.52
C ASN A 51 -4.00 22.32 19.06
N ALA A 52 -2.78 22.01 18.61
CA ALA A 52 -2.43 20.68 18.10
C ALA A 52 -2.61 19.58 19.16
N ALA A 53 -2.17 19.83 20.39
CA ALA A 53 -2.26 18.86 21.49
C ALA A 53 -3.70 18.53 21.87
N GLU A 54 -4.60 19.52 21.89
CA GLU A 54 -6.04 19.28 22.14
C GLU A 54 -6.70 18.48 21.02
N LEU A 55 -6.38 18.82 19.77
CA LEU A 55 -6.91 18.06 18.62
C LEU A 55 -6.40 16.62 18.64
N TRP A 56 -5.11 16.40 18.93
CA TRP A 56 -4.53 15.06 19.06
C TRP A 56 -5.21 14.23 20.16
N LYS A 57 -5.40 14.81 21.35
CA LYS A 57 -6.16 14.15 22.44
C LYS A 57 -7.56 13.76 22.02
N LYS A 58 -8.23 14.63 21.25
CA LYS A 58 -9.57 14.36 20.73
C LYS A 58 -9.58 13.20 19.72
N ILE A 59 -8.59 13.15 18.82
CA ILE A 59 -8.42 12.04 17.87
C ILE A 59 -8.26 10.72 18.62
N ILE A 60 -7.33 10.65 19.58
CA ILE A 60 -7.07 9.47 20.40
C ILE A 60 -8.32 9.04 21.18
N HIS A 61 -9.01 9.99 21.82
CA HIS A 61 -10.23 9.69 22.58
C HIS A 61 -11.31 9.08 21.69
N ASN A 62 -11.53 9.63 20.51
CA ASN A 62 -12.54 9.15 19.59
C ASN A 62 -12.17 7.76 19.04
N ALA A 63 -10.91 7.55 18.68
CA ALA A 63 -10.41 6.24 18.25
C ALA A 63 -10.56 5.17 19.34
N TRP A 64 -10.28 5.52 20.60
CA TRP A 64 -10.52 4.62 21.72
C TRP A 64 -12.01 4.27 21.89
N LYS A 65 -12.90 5.26 21.73
CA LYS A 65 -14.33 5.10 21.99
C LYS A 65 -15.08 4.38 20.86
N SER A 66 -14.69 4.58 19.60
CA SER A 66 -15.42 4.12 18.41
C SER A 66 -14.56 3.42 17.37
N ALA A 67 -13.29 3.13 17.68
CA ALA A 67 -12.28 2.61 16.74
C ALA A 67 -11.99 3.55 15.55
N GLU A 68 -12.54 4.76 15.53
CA GLU A 68 -12.32 5.78 14.50
C GLU A 68 -12.16 7.19 15.10
N PRO A 69 -11.43 8.09 14.43
CA PRO A 69 -10.82 7.95 13.10
C PRO A 69 -9.54 7.11 13.10
N GLY A 70 -9.19 6.56 11.93
CA GLY A 70 -7.84 6.10 11.66
C GLY A 70 -6.86 7.28 11.53
N VAL A 71 -5.57 7.01 11.61
CA VAL A 71 -4.50 8.01 11.45
C VAL A 71 -3.59 7.61 10.29
N LEU A 72 -3.35 8.54 9.37
CA LEU A 72 -2.43 8.41 8.27
C LEU A 72 -1.29 9.41 8.44
N PHE A 73 -0.08 8.93 8.72
CA PHE A 73 1.14 9.74 8.77
C PHE A 73 1.55 10.10 7.35
N TRP A 74 1.01 11.23 6.86
CA TRP A 74 0.95 11.52 5.44
C TRP A 74 2.32 11.75 4.81
N ASP A 75 3.20 12.47 5.48
CA ASP A 75 4.54 12.72 4.96
C ASP A 75 5.39 11.44 4.92
N THR A 76 5.21 10.55 5.91
CA THR A 76 5.83 9.21 5.88
C THR A 76 5.32 8.39 4.71
N ILE A 77 4.00 8.39 4.46
CA ILE A 77 3.41 7.69 3.32
C ILE A 77 4.03 8.18 2.01
N LEU A 78 4.06 9.49 1.78
CA LEU A 78 4.60 10.07 0.54
C LEU A 78 6.10 9.80 0.37
N ARG A 79 6.86 9.87 1.45
CA ARG A 79 8.30 9.61 1.46
C ARG A 79 8.66 8.17 1.13
N GLU A 80 7.91 7.21 1.67
CA GLU A 80 8.17 5.77 1.51
C GLU A 80 7.56 5.18 0.24
N SER A 81 6.50 5.77 -0.28
CA SER A 81 5.75 5.28 -1.44
C SER A 81 6.61 5.34 -2.71
N VAL A 82 6.92 4.18 -3.28
CA VAL A 82 7.66 4.09 -4.56
C VAL A 82 6.87 4.72 -5.71
N PRO A 83 5.54 4.53 -5.85
CA PRO A 83 4.75 5.20 -6.88
C PRO A 83 4.83 6.73 -6.86
N ASP A 84 5.02 7.36 -5.70
CA ASP A 84 5.18 8.82 -5.59
C ASP A 84 6.46 9.36 -6.24
N SER A 85 7.45 8.49 -6.52
CA SER A 85 8.59 8.84 -7.40
C SER A 85 8.15 9.19 -8.83
N TYR A 86 6.92 8.85 -9.20
CA TYR A 86 6.27 9.13 -10.49
C TYR A 86 5.07 10.07 -10.35
N ALA A 87 5.06 10.93 -9.33
CA ALA A 87 3.95 11.83 -9.02
C ALA A 87 3.56 12.75 -10.18
N ASP A 88 4.55 13.32 -10.90
CA ASP A 88 4.38 14.17 -12.09
C ASP A 88 3.83 13.40 -13.30
N LEU A 89 3.96 12.07 -13.32
CA LEU A 89 3.39 11.18 -14.33
C LEU A 89 2.00 10.62 -13.91
N GLY A 90 1.38 11.23 -12.91
CA GLY A 90 0.02 10.92 -12.46
C GLY A 90 -0.06 9.80 -11.42
N PHE A 91 1.05 9.43 -10.75
CA PHE A 91 1.07 8.46 -9.66
C PHE A 91 1.15 9.09 -8.27
N ARG A 92 0.89 10.40 -8.15
CA ARG A 92 0.83 11.07 -6.85
C ARG A 92 -0.27 10.46 -5.98
N THR A 93 0.10 10.03 -4.79
CA THR A 93 -0.84 9.54 -3.79
C THR A 93 -1.80 10.65 -3.34
N VAL A 94 -3.10 10.41 -3.45
CA VAL A 94 -4.15 11.36 -3.03
C VAL A 94 -5.01 10.82 -1.89
N SER A 95 -5.09 9.49 -1.76
CA SER A 95 -5.88 8.81 -0.73
C SER A 95 -5.28 7.44 -0.43
N THR A 96 -5.96 6.66 0.39
CA THR A 96 -5.70 5.23 0.59
C THR A 96 -6.97 4.44 0.31
N ASN A 97 -6.86 3.12 0.23
CA ASN A 97 -8.01 2.23 0.36
C ASN A 97 -8.64 2.38 1.77
N PRO A 98 -9.84 1.84 2.04
CA PRO A 98 -10.55 2.05 3.32
C PRO A 98 -9.73 1.69 4.56
N CYS A 99 -8.93 0.64 4.51
CA CYS A 99 -8.13 0.16 5.64
C CYS A 99 -6.76 0.85 5.79
N GLY A 100 -6.35 1.67 4.82
CA GLY A 100 -5.15 2.50 4.90
C GLY A 100 -3.83 1.85 4.47
N GLU A 101 -3.83 0.56 4.11
CA GLU A 101 -2.60 -0.17 3.77
C GLU A 101 -2.05 0.11 2.37
N ILE A 102 -2.85 0.69 1.47
CA ILE A 102 -2.40 1.03 0.11
C ILE A 102 -2.58 2.52 -0.16
N PRO A 103 -1.49 3.28 -0.28
CA PRO A 103 -1.51 4.64 -0.83
C PRO A 103 -1.86 4.58 -2.32
N LEU A 104 -2.88 5.32 -2.74
CA LEU A 104 -3.43 5.26 -4.10
C LEU A 104 -3.41 6.63 -4.79
N CYS A 105 -3.02 6.63 -6.05
CA CYS A 105 -3.26 7.73 -6.97
C CYS A 105 -4.68 7.65 -7.58
N PRO A 106 -5.17 8.68 -8.29
CA PRO A 106 -6.46 8.60 -8.98
C PRO A 106 -6.50 7.44 -9.98
N TYR A 107 -7.63 6.72 -9.99
CA TYR A 107 -7.90 5.58 -10.89
C TYR A 107 -7.01 4.36 -10.66
N ASP A 108 -6.29 4.29 -9.54
CA ASP A 108 -5.47 3.14 -9.16
C ASP A 108 -6.33 2.02 -8.55
N SER A 109 -5.76 0.85 -8.39
CA SER A 109 -6.46 -0.35 -7.92
C SER A 109 -5.72 -1.02 -6.77
N CYS A 110 -6.50 -1.61 -5.85
CA CYS A 110 -6.04 -2.41 -4.73
C CYS A 110 -6.20 -3.89 -5.08
N ARG A 111 -5.08 -4.58 -5.30
CA ARG A 111 -5.05 -6.03 -5.59
C ARG A 111 -4.28 -6.72 -4.48
N LEU A 112 -4.91 -7.67 -3.82
CA LEU A 112 -4.39 -8.32 -2.62
C LEU A 112 -4.21 -9.81 -2.84
N LEU A 113 -3.06 -10.34 -2.37
CA LEU A 113 -2.82 -11.76 -2.18
C LEU A 113 -2.09 -11.93 -0.85
N ALA A 114 -2.68 -12.65 0.09
CA ALA A 114 -2.08 -12.91 1.40
C ALA A 114 -1.56 -14.35 1.50
N ILE A 115 -0.28 -14.49 1.82
CA ILE A 115 0.38 -15.77 2.05
C ILE A 115 0.26 -16.12 3.53
N ASN A 116 -0.28 -17.30 3.84
CA ASN A 116 -0.42 -17.79 5.21
C ASN A 116 0.93 -18.29 5.75
N LEU A 117 1.54 -17.52 6.66
CA LEU A 117 2.87 -17.81 7.20
C LEU A 117 2.91 -19.10 8.04
N TYR A 118 1.83 -19.45 8.74
CA TYR A 118 1.78 -20.69 9.51
C TYR A 118 2.05 -21.93 8.65
N SER A 119 1.68 -21.90 7.38
CA SER A 119 1.87 -23.01 6.44
C SER A 119 3.34 -23.36 6.17
N TYR A 120 4.28 -22.51 6.57
CA TYR A 120 5.73 -22.70 6.40
C TYR A 120 6.42 -23.14 7.69
N VAL A 121 5.70 -23.28 8.80
CA VAL A 121 6.26 -23.80 10.05
C VAL A 121 6.29 -25.31 9.99
N VAL A 122 7.48 -25.88 10.04
CA VAL A 122 7.73 -27.32 10.12
C VAL A 122 7.82 -27.72 11.58
N ASN A 123 7.24 -28.87 11.96
CA ASN A 123 7.15 -29.36 13.33
C ASN A 123 6.59 -28.33 14.33
N PRO A 124 5.43 -27.72 14.04
CA PRO A 124 4.88 -26.62 14.85
C PRO A 124 4.67 -27.05 16.30
N PHE A 125 4.89 -26.13 17.24
CA PHE A 125 4.73 -26.32 18.69
C PHE A 125 5.67 -27.37 19.33
N THR A 126 6.78 -27.69 18.65
CA THR A 126 7.84 -28.56 19.21
C THR A 126 9.16 -27.78 19.35
N LYS A 127 10.13 -28.40 20.01
CA LYS A 127 11.48 -27.82 20.13
C LYS A 127 12.25 -27.81 18.80
N GLU A 128 11.82 -28.63 17.86
CA GLU A 128 12.38 -28.78 16.52
C GLU A 128 11.62 -27.91 15.49
N ALA A 129 10.74 -26.99 15.95
CA ALA A 129 10.01 -26.10 15.07
C ALA A 129 10.95 -25.14 14.35
N TYR A 130 10.76 -25.01 13.03
CA TYR A 130 11.49 -24.04 12.22
C TYR A 130 10.62 -23.54 11.07
N PHE A 131 10.99 -22.40 10.49
CA PHE A 131 10.33 -21.81 9.33
C PHE A 131 11.08 -22.18 8.04
N ASP A 132 10.37 -22.76 7.07
CA ASP A 132 10.93 -23.13 5.77
C ASP A 132 11.01 -21.88 4.85
N PHE A 133 12.11 -21.14 4.96
CA PHE A 133 12.38 -19.96 4.14
C PHE A 133 12.51 -20.28 2.66
N ASP A 134 13.01 -21.46 2.28
CA ASP A 134 13.18 -21.82 0.87
C ASP A 134 11.84 -22.06 0.19
N LEU A 135 10.93 -22.76 0.85
CA LEU A 135 9.57 -22.96 0.36
C LEU A 135 8.80 -21.65 0.32
N PHE A 136 8.91 -20.83 1.38
CA PHE A 136 8.29 -19.51 1.43
C PHE A 136 8.76 -18.62 0.28
N ARG A 137 10.08 -18.50 0.06
CA ARG A 137 10.66 -17.74 -1.05
C ARG A 137 10.11 -18.19 -2.40
N LYS A 138 10.03 -19.50 -2.66
CA LYS A 138 9.47 -20.03 -3.91
C LYS A 138 8.02 -19.63 -4.11
N HIS A 139 7.21 -19.70 -3.04
CA HIS A 139 5.80 -19.32 -3.12
C HIS A 139 5.60 -17.82 -3.25
N VAL A 140 6.42 -16.98 -2.64
CA VAL A 140 6.40 -15.52 -2.87
C VAL A 140 6.66 -15.18 -4.34
N ILE A 141 7.65 -15.82 -4.97
CA ILE A 141 7.96 -15.63 -6.40
C ILE A 141 6.75 -15.98 -7.27
N LEU A 142 6.08 -17.11 -6.98
CA LEU A 142 4.89 -17.53 -7.71
C LEU A 142 3.70 -16.60 -7.44
N ALA A 143 3.49 -16.18 -6.18
CA ALA A 143 2.43 -15.26 -5.80
C ALA A 143 2.55 -13.92 -6.55
N GLN A 144 3.76 -13.37 -6.66
CA GLN A 144 3.99 -12.15 -7.42
C GLN A 144 3.67 -12.31 -8.92
N ARG A 145 3.97 -13.47 -9.52
CA ARG A 145 3.61 -13.79 -10.92
C ARG A 145 2.09 -13.90 -11.09
N ILE A 146 1.41 -14.62 -10.20
CA ILE A 146 -0.06 -14.73 -10.22
C ILE A 146 -0.70 -13.34 -10.12
N MET A 147 -0.16 -12.46 -9.27
CA MET A 147 -0.68 -11.11 -9.14
C MET A 147 -0.48 -10.25 -10.40
N ASP A 148 0.62 -10.45 -11.15
CA ASP A 148 0.80 -9.78 -12.44
C ASP A 148 -0.18 -10.34 -13.51
N ASP A 149 -0.43 -11.65 -13.52
CA ASP A 149 -1.40 -12.28 -14.41
C ASP A 149 -2.86 -11.81 -14.11
N ILE A 150 -3.20 -11.54 -12.83
CA ILE A 150 -4.50 -10.96 -12.46
C ILE A 150 -4.69 -9.57 -13.10
N ILE A 151 -3.62 -8.79 -13.28
CA ILE A 151 -3.70 -7.48 -13.96
C ILE A 151 -4.10 -7.65 -15.43
N ASP A 152 -3.58 -8.67 -16.11
CA ASP A 152 -3.94 -8.95 -17.48
C ASP A 152 -5.41 -9.40 -17.59
N LEU A 153 -5.88 -10.28 -16.69
CA LEU A 153 -7.28 -10.67 -16.59
C LEU A 153 -8.22 -9.50 -16.30
N GLU A 154 -7.79 -8.55 -15.43
CA GLU A 154 -8.54 -7.31 -15.17
C GLU A 154 -8.65 -6.46 -16.44
N SER A 155 -7.55 -6.31 -17.20
CA SER A 155 -7.56 -5.56 -18.45
C SER A 155 -8.52 -6.16 -19.48
N GLU A 156 -8.52 -7.48 -19.66
CA GLU A 156 -9.49 -8.20 -20.51
C GLU A 156 -10.94 -7.96 -20.05
N LYS A 157 -11.15 -7.89 -18.74
CA LYS A 157 -12.48 -7.61 -18.18
C LYS A 157 -12.92 -6.18 -18.45
N ILE A 158 -12.00 -5.22 -18.36
CA ILE A 158 -12.28 -3.80 -18.66
C ILE A 158 -12.65 -3.66 -20.15
N GLU A 159 -11.98 -4.35 -21.07
CA GLU A 159 -12.35 -4.35 -22.49
C GLU A 159 -13.81 -4.79 -22.70
N LYS A 160 -14.22 -5.88 -22.05
CA LYS A 160 -15.62 -6.34 -22.10
C LYS A 160 -16.61 -5.32 -21.47
N ILE A 161 -16.20 -4.58 -20.46
CA ILE A 161 -17.01 -3.49 -19.87
C ILE A 161 -17.17 -2.36 -20.88
N LEU A 162 -16.09 -1.97 -21.57
CA LEU A 162 -16.14 -0.93 -22.61
C LEU A 162 -17.04 -1.32 -23.78
N GLU A 163 -16.96 -2.59 -24.24
CA GLU A 163 -17.87 -3.14 -25.25
C GLU A 163 -19.34 -3.11 -24.80
N LYS A 164 -19.59 -3.44 -23.51
CA LYS A 164 -20.94 -3.37 -22.95
C LYS A 164 -21.47 -1.95 -22.93
N ILE A 165 -20.66 -0.96 -22.51
CA ILE A 165 -21.04 0.45 -22.50
C ILE A 165 -21.46 0.92 -23.89
N ASP A 166 -20.73 0.51 -24.95
CA ASP A 166 -21.10 0.84 -26.33
C ASP A 166 -22.46 0.29 -26.74
N ALA A 167 -22.79 -0.91 -26.31
CA ALA A 167 -24.04 -1.60 -26.62
C ALA A 167 -25.22 -1.21 -25.72
N ASP A 168 -24.98 -0.49 -24.61
CA ASP A 168 -25.99 -0.13 -23.63
C ASP A 168 -26.99 0.90 -24.21
N PRO A 169 -28.31 0.81 -23.88
CA PRO A 169 -29.31 1.77 -24.34
C PRO A 169 -29.28 3.14 -23.63
N GLU A 170 -28.37 3.36 -22.71
CA GLU A 170 -28.19 4.60 -21.95
C GLU A 170 -27.93 5.83 -22.85
N SER A 171 -28.12 7.04 -22.29
CA SER A 171 -27.84 8.28 -23.00
C SER A 171 -26.35 8.43 -23.36
N LEU A 172 -26.03 9.18 -24.41
CA LEU A 172 -24.65 9.42 -24.83
C LEU A 172 -23.80 10.04 -23.73
N GLU A 173 -24.38 10.90 -22.89
CA GLU A 173 -23.68 11.56 -21.79
C GLU A 173 -23.25 10.53 -20.71
N VAL A 174 -24.15 9.63 -20.33
CA VAL A 174 -23.86 8.53 -19.38
C VAL A 174 -22.78 7.63 -19.95
N LYS A 175 -22.94 7.16 -21.18
CA LYS A 175 -21.97 6.29 -21.86
C LYS A 175 -20.57 6.92 -21.95
N GLN A 176 -20.48 8.21 -22.28
CA GLN A 176 -19.20 8.93 -22.34
C GLN A 176 -18.55 9.04 -20.96
N SER A 177 -19.34 9.31 -19.92
CA SER A 177 -18.84 9.40 -18.54
C SER A 177 -18.28 8.05 -18.06
N GLU A 178 -19.02 6.97 -18.26
CA GLU A 178 -18.60 5.61 -17.91
C GLU A 178 -17.36 5.16 -18.69
N ARG A 179 -17.37 5.35 -20.02
CA ARG A 179 -16.23 5.04 -20.88
C ARG A 179 -14.97 5.75 -20.42
N HIS A 180 -15.05 7.07 -20.18
CA HIS A 180 -13.93 7.87 -19.75
C HIS A 180 -13.35 7.38 -18.40
N LEU A 181 -14.21 6.96 -17.48
CA LEU A 181 -13.79 6.37 -16.21
C LEU A 181 -12.99 5.08 -16.42
N TRP A 182 -13.56 4.13 -17.18
CA TRP A 182 -12.95 2.82 -17.38
C TRP A 182 -11.66 2.88 -18.21
N GLU A 183 -11.59 3.75 -19.22
CA GLU A 183 -10.36 4.01 -19.97
C GLU A 183 -9.24 4.56 -19.09
N LYS A 184 -9.56 5.45 -18.15
CA LYS A 184 -8.58 5.96 -17.17
C LYS A 184 -8.10 4.87 -16.22
N ILE A 185 -9.00 4.02 -15.74
CA ILE A 185 -8.66 2.89 -14.88
C ILE A 185 -7.73 1.94 -15.65
N GLN A 186 -8.09 1.53 -16.88
CA GLN A 186 -7.28 0.64 -17.71
C GLN A 186 -5.88 1.22 -17.96
N LYS A 187 -5.83 2.49 -18.38
CA LYS A 187 -4.55 3.19 -18.60
C LYS A 187 -3.67 3.16 -17.34
N LYS A 188 -4.23 3.47 -16.18
CA LYS A 188 -3.49 3.49 -14.92
C LYS A 188 -3.02 2.09 -14.52
N THR A 189 -3.89 1.09 -14.68
CA THR A 189 -3.60 -0.32 -14.45
C THR A 189 -2.39 -0.79 -15.26
N LEU A 190 -2.39 -0.54 -16.57
CA LEU A 190 -1.32 -0.98 -17.46
C LEU A 190 -0.01 -0.19 -17.28
N GLN A 191 -0.09 1.11 -17.02
CA GLN A 191 1.09 1.95 -16.82
C GLN A 191 1.91 1.55 -15.58
N GLY A 192 1.26 1.21 -14.48
CA GLY A 192 1.95 0.93 -13.21
C GLY A 192 2.00 -0.55 -12.87
N ARG A 193 1.02 -1.34 -13.28
CA ARG A 193 0.90 -2.77 -12.95
C ARG A 193 1.09 -3.02 -11.45
N ARG A 194 0.39 -2.26 -10.60
CA ARG A 194 0.48 -2.38 -9.15
C ARG A 194 -0.06 -3.73 -8.67
N THR A 195 0.72 -4.41 -7.84
CA THR A 195 0.33 -5.62 -7.12
C THR A 195 0.45 -5.41 -5.61
N GLY A 196 -0.08 -6.34 -4.82
CA GLY A 196 -0.05 -6.29 -3.37
C GLY A 196 0.07 -7.69 -2.79
N VAL A 197 1.27 -8.29 -2.88
CA VAL A 197 1.57 -9.53 -2.16
C VAL A 197 1.85 -9.21 -0.72
N GLY A 198 1.16 -9.88 0.18
CA GLY A 198 1.28 -9.70 1.62
C GLY A 198 1.23 -11.02 2.37
N ILE A 199 1.02 -10.93 3.66
CA ILE A 199 1.00 -12.07 4.57
C ILE A 199 -0.25 -12.08 5.44
N THR A 200 -0.53 -13.25 6.00
CA THR A 200 -1.47 -13.44 7.12
C THR A 200 -0.90 -14.48 8.08
N ALA A 201 -1.52 -14.65 9.25
CA ALA A 201 -1.14 -15.63 10.26
C ALA A 201 0.30 -15.46 10.82
N GLU A 202 0.79 -14.21 10.94
CA GLU A 202 2.09 -13.94 11.56
C GLU A 202 2.10 -14.32 13.04
N GLY A 203 1.04 -14.00 13.78
CA GLY A 203 0.90 -14.40 15.18
C GLY A 203 0.87 -15.91 15.37
N ASP A 204 0.18 -16.65 14.49
CA ASP A 204 0.13 -18.10 14.51
C ASP A 204 1.51 -18.73 14.21
N MET A 205 2.24 -18.17 13.25
CA MET A 205 3.61 -18.57 12.95
C MET A 205 4.53 -18.37 14.15
N ILE A 206 4.50 -17.19 14.79
CA ILE A 206 5.30 -16.86 15.98
C ILE A 206 4.99 -17.84 17.11
N ALA A 207 3.70 -18.11 17.38
CA ALA A 207 3.28 -19.07 18.41
C ALA A 207 3.74 -20.49 18.10
N ALA A 208 3.62 -20.93 16.84
CA ALA A 208 4.01 -22.27 16.41
C ALA A 208 5.53 -22.51 16.48
N LEU A 209 6.33 -21.46 16.33
CA LEU A 209 7.78 -21.47 16.51
C LEU A 209 8.21 -21.42 17.99
N GLY A 210 7.26 -21.28 18.94
CA GLY A 210 7.55 -21.16 20.36
C GLY A 210 8.08 -19.76 20.77
N LEU A 211 7.95 -18.77 19.89
CA LEU A 211 8.33 -17.38 20.17
C LEU A 211 7.19 -16.66 20.88
N ARG A 212 7.53 -15.75 21.80
CA ARG A 212 6.54 -14.92 22.47
C ARG A 212 6.26 -13.66 21.66
N TYR A 213 5.02 -13.45 21.23
CA TYR A 213 4.60 -12.26 20.51
C TYR A 213 4.92 -10.97 21.28
N GLY A 214 5.48 -9.97 20.59
CA GLY A 214 5.86 -8.68 21.16
C GLY A 214 7.21 -8.66 21.89
N THR A 215 8.00 -9.73 21.80
CA THR A 215 9.41 -9.71 22.26
C THR A 215 10.35 -9.30 21.14
N GLU A 216 11.56 -8.87 21.49
CA GLU A 216 12.61 -8.52 20.53
C GLU A 216 12.93 -9.69 19.60
N GLU A 217 13.07 -10.90 20.13
CA GLU A 217 13.33 -12.12 19.36
C GLU A 217 12.23 -12.39 18.31
N ALA A 218 10.95 -12.24 18.68
CA ALA A 218 9.83 -12.38 17.75
C ALA A 218 9.83 -11.28 16.67
N THR A 219 10.18 -10.05 17.04
CA THR A 219 10.27 -8.91 16.12
C THR A 219 11.41 -9.11 15.11
N GLU A 220 12.59 -9.54 15.56
CA GLU A 220 13.72 -9.86 14.68
C GLU A 220 13.38 -11.01 13.72
N PHE A 221 12.61 -12.00 14.20
CA PHE A 221 12.17 -13.08 13.33
C PHE A 221 11.17 -12.60 12.29
N ALA A 222 10.19 -11.79 12.68
CA ALA A 222 9.25 -11.16 11.76
C ALA A 222 9.96 -10.30 10.70
N GLU A 223 10.99 -9.53 11.10
CA GLU A 223 11.83 -8.76 10.16
C GLU A 223 12.47 -9.65 9.10
N LYS A 224 13.04 -10.82 9.49
CA LYS A 224 13.62 -11.78 8.53
C LYS A 224 12.60 -12.29 7.52
N VAL A 225 11.38 -12.58 7.97
CA VAL A 225 10.28 -13.03 7.11
C VAL A 225 9.88 -11.92 6.14
N GLN A 226 9.69 -10.69 6.64
CA GLN A 226 9.31 -9.53 5.81
C GLN A 226 10.42 -9.16 4.81
N LYS A 227 11.69 -9.25 5.21
CA LYS A 227 12.83 -9.06 4.31
C LYS A 227 12.82 -10.08 3.17
N MET A 228 12.58 -11.37 3.48
CA MET A 228 12.47 -12.41 2.45
C MET A 228 11.29 -12.16 1.51
N LEU A 229 10.12 -11.76 2.03
CA LEU A 229 8.97 -11.37 1.23
C LEU A 229 9.33 -10.27 0.23
N ALA A 230 9.92 -9.19 0.72
CA ALA A 230 10.29 -8.05 -0.11
C ALA A 230 11.29 -8.42 -1.22
N LEU A 231 12.39 -9.05 -0.85
CA LEU A 231 13.42 -9.42 -1.81
C LEU A 231 12.91 -10.42 -2.86
N ALA A 232 12.15 -11.43 -2.45
CA ALA A 232 11.62 -12.44 -3.37
C ALA A 232 10.56 -11.87 -4.34
N ALA A 233 9.65 -11.01 -3.86
CA ALA A 233 8.65 -10.37 -4.71
C ALA A 233 9.28 -9.41 -5.73
N TYR A 234 10.24 -8.58 -5.29
CA TYR A 234 10.95 -7.67 -6.19
C TYR A 234 11.84 -8.41 -7.19
N ARG A 235 12.52 -9.49 -6.77
CA ARG A 235 13.26 -10.37 -7.69
C ARG A 235 12.34 -10.97 -8.74
N SER A 236 11.16 -11.48 -8.35
CA SER A 236 10.16 -11.99 -9.29
C SER A 236 9.69 -10.92 -10.29
N SER A 237 9.48 -9.69 -9.81
CA SER A 237 9.09 -8.57 -10.68
C SER A 237 10.18 -8.20 -11.69
N VAL A 238 11.47 -8.29 -11.31
CA VAL A 238 12.60 -8.10 -12.24
C VAL A 238 12.66 -9.23 -13.27
N GLU A 239 12.53 -10.50 -12.86
CA GLU A 239 12.51 -11.62 -13.81
C GLU A 239 11.35 -11.51 -14.80
N MET A 240 10.17 -11.10 -14.34
CA MET A 240 9.06 -10.80 -15.25
C MET A 240 9.34 -9.63 -16.19
N ALA A 241 10.09 -8.61 -15.74
CA ALA A 241 10.49 -7.52 -16.63
C ALA A 241 11.45 -8.00 -17.72
N LYS A 242 12.36 -8.92 -17.44
CA LYS A 242 13.21 -9.57 -18.45
C LYS A 242 12.40 -10.36 -19.48
N GLU A 243 11.31 -10.99 -19.06
CA GLU A 243 10.43 -11.82 -19.90
C GLU A 243 9.41 -11.01 -20.72
N ARG A 244 8.80 -9.98 -20.12
CA ARG A 244 7.57 -9.31 -20.61
C ARG A 244 7.72 -7.78 -20.70
N GLY A 245 8.89 -7.22 -20.38
CA GLY A 245 9.13 -5.78 -20.28
C GLY A 245 8.78 -5.21 -18.91
N ALA A 246 9.47 -4.12 -18.56
CA ALA A 246 9.18 -3.35 -17.35
C ALA A 246 7.83 -2.65 -17.44
N PHE A 247 7.32 -2.13 -16.30
CA PHE A 247 6.15 -1.26 -16.36
C PHE A 247 6.47 0.02 -17.17
N ASP A 248 5.46 0.54 -17.86
CA ASP A 248 5.59 1.48 -18.98
C ASP A 248 6.42 2.74 -18.68
N ILE A 249 6.30 3.28 -17.47
CA ILE A 249 6.96 4.54 -17.08
C ILE A 249 8.19 4.34 -16.20
N TYR A 250 8.74 3.12 -16.14
CA TYR A 250 9.88 2.81 -15.28
C TYR A 250 11.10 3.68 -15.60
N ASP A 251 11.67 4.28 -14.56
CA ASP A 251 12.92 5.03 -14.60
C ASP A 251 13.66 4.92 -13.25
N ALA A 252 14.77 4.17 -13.25
CA ALA A 252 15.56 3.93 -12.05
C ALA A 252 16.06 5.21 -11.37
N LYS A 253 16.33 6.28 -12.13
CA LYS A 253 16.82 7.57 -11.59
C LYS A 253 15.77 8.26 -10.72
N ARG A 254 14.49 8.09 -11.02
CA ARG A 254 13.40 8.64 -10.22
C ARG A 254 13.35 8.04 -8.82
N GLU A 255 13.77 6.79 -8.69
CA GLU A 255 13.70 6.01 -7.46
C GLU A 255 14.95 6.08 -6.59
N GLU A 256 16.05 6.66 -7.07
CA GLU A 256 17.34 6.71 -6.35
C GLU A 256 17.25 7.25 -4.92
N LYS A 257 16.31 8.18 -4.67
CA LYS A 257 16.12 8.81 -3.36
C LYS A 257 15.02 8.15 -2.52
N ASN A 258 14.31 7.16 -3.06
CA ASN A 258 13.24 6.52 -2.33
C ASN A 258 13.81 5.63 -1.21
N PRO A 259 13.42 5.82 0.07
CA PRO A 259 13.99 5.09 1.19
C PRO A 259 13.76 3.57 1.12
N PHE A 260 12.59 3.14 0.63
CA PHE A 260 12.29 1.72 0.49
C PHE A 260 13.21 1.05 -0.57
N ILE A 261 13.42 1.69 -1.71
CA ILE A 261 14.34 1.20 -2.75
C ILE A 261 15.79 1.17 -2.22
N ASN A 262 16.19 2.15 -1.42
CA ASN A 262 17.51 2.15 -0.79
C ASN A 262 17.69 0.98 0.17
N ARG A 263 16.66 0.63 0.97
CA ARG A 263 16.69 -0.57 1.82
C ARG A 263 16.80 -1.87 1.01
N LEU A 264 16.15 -1.98 -0.15
CA LEU A 264 16.34 -3.12 -1.05
C LEU A 264 17.76 -3.19 -1.58
N ARG A 265 18.35 -2.06 -1.98
CA ARG A 265 19.73 -1.97 -2.45
C ARG A 265 20.73 -2.41 -1.38
N GLU A 266 20.55 -1.98 -0.14
CA GLU A 266 21.40 -2.38 0.99
C GLU A 266 21.27 -3.87 1.32
N ALA A 267 20.07 -4.42 1.19
CA ALA A 267 19.78 -5.82 1.52
C ALA A 267 20.21 -6.80 0.43
N ASP A 268 20.14 -6.40 -0.85
CA ASP A 268 20.53 -7.21 -2.04
C ASP A 268 20.99 -6.26 -3.16
N PRO A 269 22.29 -5.91 -3.20
CA PRO A 269 22.85 -5.04 -4.24
C PRO A 269 22.69 -5.61 -5.66
N GLU A 270 22.76 -6.94 -5.83
CA GLU A 270 22.57 -7.58 -7.13
C GLU A 270 21.13 -7.41 -7.65
N LEU A 271 20.14 -7.52 -6.77
CA LEU A 271 18.75 -7.22 -7.11
C LEU A 271 18.63 -5.77 -7.61
N TYR A 272 19.26 -4.83 -6.91
CA TYR A 272 19.21 -3.42 -7.30
C TYR A 272 19.86 -3.17 -8.66
N ASP A 273 21.03 -3.75 -8.92
CA ASP A 273 21.72 -3.65 -10.21
C ASP A 273 20.86 -4.21 -11.36
N ASP A 274 20.20 -5.34 -11.11
CA ASP A 274 19.24 -5.93 -12.06
C ASP A 274 18.02 -5.04 -12.26
N MET A 275 17.49 -4.40 -11.22
CA MET A 275 16.41 -3.41 -11.34
C MET A 275 16.82 -2.22 -12.21
N VAL A 276 18.03 -1.69 -12.02
CA VAL A 276 18.55 -0.58 -12.83
C VAL A 276 18.69 -1.01 -14.29
N LYS A 277 19.17 -2.21 -14.54
CA LYS A 277 19.48 -2.73 -15.88
C LYS A 277 18.26 -3.16 -16.69
N TYR A 278 17.33 -3.88 -16.05
CA TYR A 278 16.21 -4.54 -16.73
C TYR A 278 14.86 -3.92 -16.38
N GLY A 279 14.81 -3.08 -15.36
CA GLY A 279 13.57 -2.61 -14.77
C GLY A 279 12.88 -3.66 -13.91
N ARG A 280 11.65 -3.37 -13.51
CA ARG A 280 10.73 -4.33 -12.90
C ARG A 280 9.36 -4.23 -13.52
N ARG A 281 8.60 -5.31 -13.46
CA ARG A 281 7.27 -5.44 -14.08
C ARG A 281 6.19 -4.61 -13.40
N ASN A 282 6.34 -4.33 -12.08
CA ASN A 282 5.32 -3.75 -11.22
C ASN A 282 5.86 -2.52 -10.49
N ILE A 283 5.11 -1.41 -10.46
CA ILE A 283 5.49 -0.16 -9.78
C ILE A 283 5.56 -0.34 -8.26
N ALA A 284 4.68 -1.18 -7.70
CA ALA A 284 4.70 -1.63 -6.32
C ALA A 284 4.30 -3.10 -6.27
N CYS A 285 4.91 -3.88 -5.36
CA CYS A 285 4.74 -5.33 -5.27
C CYS A 285 4.01 -5.77 -4.01
N LEU A 286 4.11 -5.00 -2.93
CA LEU A 286 3.78 -5.45 -1.59
C LEU A 286 2.66 -4.63 -0.96
N THR A 287 1.87 -5.31 -0.12
CA THR A 287 0.96 -4.68 0.83
C THR A 287 0.63 -5.64 1.96
N ILE A 288 0.42 -5.11 3.16
CA ILE A 288 -0.02 -5.92 4.31
C ILE A 288 -1.45 -5.49 4.64
N ALA A 289 -2.41 -6.32 4.22
CA ALA A 289 -3.82 -6.10 4.53
C ALA A 289 -4.08 -6.31 6.04
N PRO A 290 -5.08 -5.62 6.62
CA PRO A 290 -5.43 -5.82 8.03
C PRO A 290 -5.83 -7.26 8.30
N THR A 291 -5.21 -7.87 9.31
CA THR A 291 -5.58 -9.21 9.78
C THR A 291 -6.75 -9.09 10.75
N GLY A 292 -7.88 -9.71 10.43
CA GLY A 292 -9.08 -9.73 11.26
C GLY A 292 -10.24 -8.86 10.75
N THR A 293 -10.04 -8.02 9.74
CA THR A 293 -11.10 -7.25 9.07
C THR A 293 -11.25 -7.60 7.59
N THR A 294 -10.56 -8.61 7.15
CA THR A 294 -10.62 -9.14 5.77
C THR A 294 -11.71 -10.17 5.62
#